data_fc70d2621a0d3afc3c6682d5839d56d2
#
_entry.id   fc70d2621a0d3afc3c6682d5839d56d2
#
_cell.length_a   1.000
_cell.length_b   1.000
_cell.length_c   1.000
_cell.angle_alpha   90.00
_cell.angle_beta   90.00
_cell.angle_gamma   90.00
#
_symmetry.space_group_name_H-M   'P 1'
#
loop_
_entity.id
_entity.type
_entity.pdbx_description
1 polymer ?
#
loop_
_entity_poly.entity_id
_entity_poly.type
_entity_poly.pdbx_seq_one_letter_code
_entity_poly.pdbx_strand_id
1 'polypeptide(L)'
;QVPDEETIQTLLTEVDYTQIQYDEASGNVTIPEGMTIDLGSIAKGYAGELAARTLRDKGVTSALLNLGGNVQTIGSKPDGSAWIIGIKDPKNPDTAMMGLSVTDQAVVTSGGYERYFEQDGHTYWHIMDPATGHPAKSGLLSVTVVGDKGGICDALSTSLFVMGLDK
;
A
#
# COMPACT_ATOMS: atom_id res chain seq x y z
N GLN A 1 -10.18 -0.99 21.14
CA GLN A 1 -10.00 0.11 22.09
C GLN A 1 -8.73 0.86 21.72
N VAL A 2 -8.79 2.19 21.68
CA VAL A 2 -7.64 3.05 21.43
C VAL A 2 -6.74 3.01 22.68
N PRO A 3 -5.42 2.74 22.55
CA PRO A 3 -4.49 2.83 23.67
C PRO A 3 -4.44 4.27 24.23
N ASP A 4 -4.05 4.40 25.48
CA ASP A 4 -3.76 5.71 26.06
C ASP A 4 -2.45 6.29 25.53
N GLU A 5 -2.25 7.58 25.71
CA GLU A 5 -1.10 8.30 25.15
C GLU A 5 0.25 7.79 25.72
N GLU A 6 0.29 7.40 26.98
CA GLU A 6 1.50 6.85 27.62
C GLU A 6 1.91 5.52 26.96
N THR A 7 0.93 4.67 26.68
CA THR A 7 1.14 3.40 25.93
C THR A 7 1.64 3.69 24.51
N ILE A 8 1.04 4.66 23.80
CA ILE A 8 1.46 5.04 22.45
C ILE A 8 2.92 5.53 22.45
N GLN A 9 3.26 6.43 23.37
CA GLN A 9 4.63 6.95 23.48
C GLN A 9 5.65 5.86 23.82
N THR A 10 5.28 4.89 24.65
CA THR A 10 6.14 3.73 24.95
C THR A 10 6.38 2.89 23.70
N LEU A 11 5.33 2.58 22.94
CA LEU A 11 5.45 1.78 21.70
C LEU A 11 6.24 2.51 20.60
N LEU A 12 6.14 3.84 20.53
CA LEU A 12 6.91 4.64 19.56
C LEU A 12 8.42 4.52 19.75
N THR A 13 8.90 4.20 20.95
CA THR A 13 10.34 3.99 21.19
C THR A 13 10.91 2.79 20.42
N GLU A 14 10.05 1.87 19.99
CA GLU A 14 10.41 0.69 19.22
C GLU A 14 10.21 0.89 17.69
N VAL A 15 9.70 2.07 17.28
CA VAL A 15 9.46 2.42 15.86
C VAL A 15 10.67 3.15 15.30
N ASP A 16 11.69 2.40 14.92
CA ASP A 16 12.93 2.96 14.34
C ASP A 16 13.49 2.03 13.26
N TYR A 17 13.17 2.31 12.00
CA TYR A 17 13.66 1.51 10.85
C TYR A 17 15.19 1.56 10.70
N THR A 18 15.90 2.55 11.28
CA THR A 18 17.37 2.66 11.16
C THR A 18 18.09 1.57 11.94
N GLN A 19 17.40 0.90 12.85
CA GLN A 19 17.94 -0.24 13.61
C GLN A 19 17.83 -1.57 12.84
N ILE A 20 17.13 -1.60 11.71
CA ILE A 20 17.04 -2.78 10.85
C ILE A 20 18.36 -2.93 10.10
N GLN A 21 19.03 -4.06 10.29
CA GLN A 21 20.27 -4.38 9.58
C GLN A 21 19.96 -5.38 8.48
N TYR A 22 20.42 -5.09 7.27
CA TYR A 22 20.29 -5.98 6.11
C TYR A 22 21.68 -6.33 5.57
N ASP A 23 21.98 -7.62 5.55
CA ASP A 23 23.21 -8.15 4.94
C ASP A 23 22.88 -8.60 3.50
N GLU A 24 23.30 -7.82 2.52
CA GLU A 24 23.08 -8.10 1.10
C GLU A 24 23.72 -9.43 0.64
N ALA A 25 24.85 -9.83 1.26
CA ALA A 25 25.57 -11.02 0.83
C ALA A 25 24.84 -12.31 1.24
N SER A 26 24.27 -12.34 2.43
CA SER A 26 23.53 -13.50 2.96
C SER A 26 22.00 -13.37 2.80
N GLY A 27 21.50 -12.16 2.55
CA GLY A 27 20.06 -11.86 2.55
C GLY A 27 19.43 -11.84 3.95
N ASN A 28 20.26 -11.84 5.00
CA ASN A 28 19.78 -11.83 6.38
C ASN A 28 19.28 -10.45 6.80
N VAL A 29 18.16 -10.44 7.51
CA VAL A 29 17.64 -9.25 8.20
C VAL A 29 17.75 -9.48 9.70
N THR A 30 18.35 -8.52 10.40
CA THR A 30 18.45 -8.51 11.86
C THR A 30 17.72 -7.30 12.43
N ILE A 31 16.88 -7.52 13.41
CA ILE A 31 16.13 -6.49 14.14
C ILE A 31 16.38 -6.62 15.63
N PRO A 32 16.30 -5.52 16.42
CA PRO A 32 16.38 -5.56 17.88
C PRO A 32 15.33 -6.47 18.51
N GLU A 33 15.62 -6.98 19.70
CA GLU A 33 14.64 -7.70 20.51
C GLU A 33 13.46 -6.78 20.87
N GLY A 34 12.24 -7.29 20.74
CA GLY A 34 11.00 -6.54 20.94
C GLY A 34 10.45 -5.87 19.67
N MET A 35 11.31 -5.54 18.71
CA MET A 35 10.87 -4.95 17.43
C MET A 35 10.21 -5.99 16.53
N THR A 36 9.21 -5.57 15.78
CA THR A 36 8.57 -6.37 14.72
C THR A 36 8.53 -5.61 13.41
N ILE A 37 8.49 -6.34 12.29
CA ILE A 37 8.33 -5.75 10.96
C ILE A 37 6.97 -6.13 10.42
N ASP A 38 6.15 -5.14 10.06
CA ASP A 38 4.92 -5.31 9.32
C ASP A 38 5.15 -4.97 7.84
N LEU A 39 4.85 -5.90 6.95
CA LEU A 39 5.00 -5.74 5.49
C LEU A 39 3.69 -5.32 4.81
N GLY A 40 2.67 -4.91 5.55
CA GLY A 40 1.34 -4.58 5.03
C GLY A 40 1.32 -3.51 3.93
N SER A 41 2.30 -2.60 3.95
CA SER A 41 2.44 -1.51 2.98
C SER A 41 3.21 -1.87 1.70
N ILE A 42 3.66 -3.13 1.55
CA ILE A 42 4.44 -3.56 0.38
C ILE A 42 4.08 -4.98 -0.10
N ALA A 43 3.56 -5.81 0.79
CA ALA A 43 3.42 -7.24 0.53
C ALA A 43 2.44 -7.55 -0.61
N LYS A 44 1.32 -6.83 -0.73
CA LYS A 44 0.34 -7.06 -1.79
C LYS A 44 0.90 -6.66 -3.15
N GLY A 45 1.57 -5.51 -3.24
CA GLY A 45 2.21 -5.04 -4.45
C GLY A 45 3.31 -5.98 -4.92
N TYR A 46 4.16 -6.43 -4.00
CA TYR A 46 5.21 -7.41 -4.30
C TYR A 46 4.63 -8.76 -4.73
N ALA A 47 3.60 -9.26 -4.05
CA ALA A 47 2.95 -10.52 -4.42
C ALA A 47 2.30 -10.43 -5.82
N GLY A 48 1.65 -9.31 -6.15
CA GLY A 48 1.09 -9.08 -7.49
C GLY A 48 2.16 -9.04 -8.58
N GLU A 49 3.27 -8.36 -8.32
CA GLU A 49 4.43 -8.29 -9.22
C GLU A 49 5.05 -9.68 -9.46
N LEU A 50 5.25 -10.46 -8.38
CA LEU A 50 5.79 -11.82 -8.45
C LEU A 50 4.85 -12.77 -9.21
N ALA A 51 3.55 -12.68 -8.94
CA ALA A 51 2.54 -13.47 -9.64
C ALA A 51 2.50 -13.11 -11.13
N ALA A 52 2.53 -11.82 -11.49
CA ALA A 52 2.56 -11.37 -12.87
C ALA A 52 3.81 -11.86 -13.61
N ARG A 53 4.98 -11.79 -12.96
CA ARG A 53 6.23 -12.34 -13.52
C ARG A 53 6.10 -13.85 -13.78
N THR A 54 5.61 -14.60 -12.79
CA THR A 54 5.42 -16.04 -12.91
C THR A 54 4.46 -16.40 -14.05
N LEU A 55 3.40 -15.64 -14.25
CA LEU A 55 2.45 -15.84 -15.35
C LEU A 55 3.09 -15.53 -16.71
N ARG A 56 3.87 -14.44 -16.82
CA ARG A 56 4.62 -14.11 -18.06
C ARG A 56 5.60 -15.21 -18.43
N ASP A 57 6.33 -15.77 -17.46
CA ASP A 57 7.28 -16.87 -17.67
C ASP A 57 6.59 -18.15 -18.18
N LYS A 58 5.28 -18.29 -17.93
CA LYS A 58 4.43 -19.36 -18.45
C LYS A 58 3.70 -19.00 -19.74
N GLY A 59 4.04 -17.88 -20.38
CA GLY A 59 3.50 -17.46 -21.67
C GLY A 59 2.18 -16.69 -21.61
N VAL A 60 1.73 -16.23 -20.42
CA VAL A 60 0.54 -15.36 -20.31
C VAL A 60 0.91 -13.96 -20.78
N THR A 61 0.23 -13.46 -21.81
CA THR A 61 0.46 -12.15 -22.41
C THR A 61 -0.64 -11.12 -22.11
N SER A 62 -1.75 -11.56 -21.54
CA SER A 62 -2.90 -10.71 -21.20
C SER A 62 -3.55 -11.21 -19.92
N ALA A 63 -3.48 -10.43 -18.84
CA ALA A 63 -4.15 -10.73 -17.58
C ALA A 63 -4.31 -9.48 -16.71
N LEU A 64 -5.28 -9.55 -15.79
CA LEU A 64 -5.46 -8.59 -14.71
C LEU A 64 -5.52 -9.37 -13.39
N LEU A 65 -4.63 -9.04 -12.48
CA LEU A 65 -4.62 -9.54 -11.11
C LEU A 65 -5.14 -8.43 -10.19
N ASN A 66 -6.06 -8.78 -9.29
CA ASN A 66 -6.58 -7.85 -8.28
C ASN A 66 -6.44 -8.50 -6.90
N LEU A 67 -5.55 -7.97 -6.09
CA LEU A 67 -5.26 -8.42 -4.73
C LEU A 67 -5.83 -7.43 -3.72
N GLY A 68 -7.16 -7.41 -3.58
CA GLY A 68 -7.84 -6.52 -2.64
C GLY A 68 -7.61 -5.03 -2.94
N GLY A 69 -7.78 -4.64 -4.22
CA GLY A 69 -7.60 -3.26 -4.68
C GLY A 69 -6.18 -2.91 -5.16
N ASN A 70 -5.20 -3.78 -4.90
CA ASN A 70 -3.88 -3.69 -5.51
C ASN A 70 -3.92 -4.42 -6.85
N VAL A 71 -3.89 -3.66 -7.94
CA VAL A 71 -4.08 -4.20 -9.30
C VAL A 71 -2.75 -4.27 -10.03
N GLN A 72 -2.51 -5.41 -10.68
CA GLN A 72 -1.39 -5.60 -11.58
C GLN A 72 -1.90 -6.08 -12.94
N THR A 73 -1.53 -5.41 -14.03
CA THR A 73 -1.86 -5.84 -15.39
C THR A 73 -0.68 -6.53 -16.08
N ILE A 74 -0.99 -7.45 -16.98
CA ILE A 74 -0.04 -8.07 -17.92
C ILE A 74 -0.53 -7.70 -19.31
N GLY A 75 0.32 -7.02 -20.07
CA GLY A 75 0.00 -6.58 -21.42
C GLY A 75 -1.31 -5.81 -21.53
N SER A 76 -1.90 -5.83 -22.71
CA SER A 76 -3.23 -5.28 -23.04
C SER A 76 -4.30 -6.35 -22.91
N LYS A 77 -5.58 -5.97 -23.05
CA LYS A 77 -6.69 -6.92 -23.22
C LYS A 77 -6.51 -7.76 -24.50
N PRO A 78 -7.19 -8.90 -24.64
CA PRO A 78 -7.09 -9.75 -25.83
C PRO A 78 -7.47 -9.05 -27.14
N ASP A 79 -8.30 -8.00 -27.09
CA ASP A 79 -8.68 -7.18 -28.24
C ASP A 79 -7.65 -6.09 -28.60
N GLY A 80 -6.52 -6.04 -27.87
CA GLY A 80 -5.47 -5.04 -28.03
C GLY A 80 -5.70 -3.71 -27.31
N SER A 81 -6.89 -3.50 -26.72
CA SER A 81 -7.18 -2.28 -25.94
C SER A 81 -6.50 -2.30 -24.58
N ALA A 82 -6.24 -1.12 -24.02
CA ALA A 82 -5.72 -0.98 -22.66
C ALA A 82 -6.74 -1.46 -21.60
N TRP A 83 -6.23 -1.85 -20.45
CA TRP A 83 -7.05 -2.08 -19.27
C TRP A 83 -7.57 -0.76 -18.71
N ILE A 84 -8.83 -0.72 -18.31
CA ILE A 84 -9.40 0.43 -17.61
C ILE A 84 -9.58 0.05 -16.16
N ILE A 85 -8.82 0.68 -15.28
CA ILE A 85 -8.86 0.44 -13.83
C ILE A 85 -9.63 1.59 -13.18
N GLY A 86 -10.76 1.25 -12.55
CA GLY A 86 -11.58 2.20 -11.80
C GLY A 86 -10.91 2.59 -10.48
N ILE A 87 -10.74 3.88 -10.25
CA ILE A 87 -10.28 4.42 -8.97
C ILE A 87 -11.52 4.79 -8.16
N LYS A 88 -11.67 4.19 -7.00
CA LYS A 88 -12.81 4.42 -6.10
C LYS A 88 -12.90 5.89 -5.66
N ASP A 89 -14.10 6.40 -5.54
CA ASP A 89 -14.35 7.65 -4.85
C ASP A 89 -14.16 7.42 -3.33
N PRO A 90 -13.21 8.08 -2.66
CA PRO A 90 -12.99 7.89 -1.22
C PRO A 90 -14.18 8.34 -0.36
N LYS A 91 -15.09 9.16 -0.88
CA LYS A 91 -16.32 9.59 -0.20
C LYS A 91 -17.51 8.68 -0.48
N ASN A 92 -17.45 7.92 -1.57
CA ASN A 92 -18.45 6.92 -1.95
C ASN A 92 -17.77 5.71 -2.58
N PRO A 93 -17.16 4.80 -1.77
CA PRO A 93 -16.33 3.70 -2.26
C PRO A 93 -17.04 2.69 -3.17
N ASP A 94 -18.36 2.74 -3.27
CA ASP A 94 -19.13 1.92 -4.20
C ASP A 94 -19.13 2.46 -5.63
N THR A 95 -18.59 3.68 -5.84
CA THR A 95 -18.48 4.32 -7.15
C THR A 95 -17.03 4.56 -7.54
N ALA A 96 -16.76 4.57 -8.84
CA ALA A 96 -15.48 5.01 -9.37
C ALA A 96 -15.53 6.51 -9.70
N MET A 97 -14.56 7.27 -9.21
CA MET A 97 -14.43 8.69 -9.55
C MET A 97 -13.76 8.90 -10.91
N MET A 98 -12.94 7.95 -11.35
CA MET A 98 -12.27 7.98 -12.66
C MET A 98 -11.84 6.57 -13.10
N GLY A 99 -11.53 6.44 -14.39
CA GLY A 99 -10.90 5.26 -14.97
C GLY A 99 -9.49 5.59 -15.46
N LEU A 100 -8.51 4.79 -15.08
CA LEU A 100 -7.14 4.87 -15.59
C LEU A 100 -6.93 3.85 -16.69
N SER A 101 -6.43 4.33 -17.85
CA SER A 101 -6.05 3.48 -18.97
C SER A 101 -4.61 3.03 -18.78
N VAL A 102 -4.38 1.74 -18.59
CA VAL A 102 -3.06 1.17 -18.30
C VAL A 102 -2.78 -0.08 -19.12
N THR A 103 -1.51 -0.31 -19.39
CA THR A 103 -1.00 -1.50 -20.08
C THR A 103 0.28 -1.92 -19.39
N ASP A 104 0.34 -3.16 -18.93
CA ASP A 104 1.53 -3.75 -18.29
C ASP A 104 2.03 -3.00 -17.04
N GLN A 105 1.11 -2.47 -16.25
CA GLN A 105 1.39 -1.62 -15.08
C GLN A 105 0.67 -2.11 -13.83
N ALA A 106 1.19 -1.71 -12.68
CA ALA A 106 0.52 -1.78 -11.39
C ALA A 106 -0.27 -0.49 -11.14
N VAL A 107 -1.43 -0.62 -10.50
CA VAL A 107 -2.24 0.49 -9.98
C VAL A 107 -2.57 0.17 -8.53
N VAL A 108 -1.99 0.93 -7.62
CA VAL A 108 -2.09 0.68 -6.19
C VAL A 108 -2.62 1.90 -5.47
N THR A 109 -3.65 1.68 -4.67
CA THR A 109 -4.30 2.74 -3.90
C THR A 109 -4.20 2.47 -2.41
N SER A 110 -3.74 3.45 -1.65
CA SER A 110 -3.83 3.52 -0.19
C SER A 110 -4.87 4.55 0.22
N GLY A 111 -5.75 4.19 1.16
CA GLY A 111 -6.79 5.08 1.64
C GLY A 111 -7.31 4.67 3.02
N GLY A 112 -7.69 5.65 3.84
CA GLY A 112 -8.17 5.42 5.19
C GLY A 112 -9.52 4.70 5.24
N TYR A 113 -10.32 4.78 4.18
CA TYR A 113 -11.66 4.18 4.09
C TYR A 113 -11.67 2.65 3.89
N GLU A 114 -10.53 2.02 3.59
CA GLU A 114 -10.46 0.57 3.33
C GLU A 114 -10.54 -0.25 4.63
N ARG A 115 -9.91 0.23 5.71
CA ARG A 115 -9.92 -0.42 7.03
C ARG A 115 -9.91 0.63 8.12
N TYR A 116 -11.02 0.79 8.81
CA TYR A 116 -11.16 1.73 9.92
C TYR A 116 -12.15 1.22 10.96
N PHE A 117 -12.13 1.83 12.11
CA PHE A 117 -13.19 1.74 13.12
C PHE A 117 -13.50 3.12 13.67
N GLU A 118 -14.65 3.25 14.31
CA GLU A 118 -15.07 4.48 14.95
C GLU A 118 -15.15 4.29 16.46
N GLN A 119 -14.64 5.24 17.23
CA GLN A 119 -14.74 5.29 18.66
C GLN A 119 -14.85 6.76 19.12
N ASP A 120 -15.83 7.07 19.98
CA ASP A 120 -16.05 8.41 20.57
C ASP A 120 -16.13 9.53 19.51
N GLY A 121 -16.77 9.26 18.37
CA GLY A 121 -16.93 10.21 17.27
C GLY A 121 -15.66 10.45 16.43
N HIS A 122 -14.61 9.68 16.65
CA HIS A 122 -13.38 9.72 15.89
C HIS A 122 -13.22 8.46 15.02
N THR A 123 -12.71 8.64 13.80
CA THR A 123 -12.38 7.54 12.88
C THR A 123 -10.90 7.21 13.01
N TYR A 124 -10.61 5.92 13.18
CA TYR A 124 -9.26 5.37 13.29
C TYR A 124 -9.02 4.38 12.16
N TRP A 125 -8.13 4.73 11.22
CA TRP A 125 -7.73 3.84 10.13
C TRP A 125 -6.37 3.21 10.38
N HIS A 126 -6.06 2.20 9.61
CA HIS A 126 -4.88 1.35 9.79
C HIS A 126 -3.56 1.96 9.31
N ILE A 127 -3.60 3.09 8.57
CA ILE A 127 -2.40 3.77 8.08
C ILE A 127 -1.95 4.74 9.18
N MET A 128 -0.87 4.36 9.85
CA MET A 128 -0.34 5.09 11.01
C MET A 128 0.78 6.04 10.61
N ASP A 129 0.84 7.19 11.25
CA ASP A 129 1.98 8.08 11.18
C ASP A 129 3.05 7.63 12.21
N PRO A 130 4.23 7.17 11.78
CA PRO A 130 5.27 6.69 12.68
C PRO A 130 5.86 7.78 13.58
N ALA A 131 5.66 9.06 13.26
CA ALA A 131 6.11 10.15 14.10
C ALA A 131 5.19 10.42 15.30
N THR A 132 3.92 10.01 15.22
CA THR A 132 2.92 10.32 16.24
C THR A 132 2.29 9.09 16.88
N GLY A 133 2.36 7.92 16.23
CA GLY A 133 1.66 6.70 16.65
C GLY A 133 0.15 6.75 16.48
N HIS A 134 -0.37 7.78 15.81
CA HIS A 134 -1.79 7.94 15.50
C HIS A 134 -2.06 7.70 14.01
N PRO A 135 -3.34 7.48 13.60
CA PRO A 135 -3.70 7.47 12.20
C PRO A 135 -3.23 8.74 11.48
N ALA A 136 -2.58 8.57 10.33
CA ALA A 136 -2.02 9.67 9.56
C ALA A 136 -3.10 10.69 9.16
N LYS A 137 -2.89 11.97 9.44
CA LYS A 137 -3.82 13.09 9.16
C LYS A 137 -3.20 14.06 8.17
N SER A 138 -2.83 13.57 7.00
CA SER A 138 -2.16 14.34 5.95
C SER A 138 -3.10 15.24 5.11
N GLY A 139 -4.41 15.16 5.35
CA GLY A 139 -5.43 15.84 4.53
C GLY A 139 -5.81 15.07 3.26
N LEU A 140 -5.10 14.00 2.92
CA LEU A 140 -5.43 13.11 1.80
C LEU A 140 -6.46 12.06 2.22
N LEU A 141 -7.42 11.77 1.36
CA LEU A 141 -8.39 10.69 1.55
C LEU A 141 -7.89 9.38 0.93
N SER A 142 -7.18 9.48 -0.20
CA SER A 142 -6.50 8.34 -0.85
C SER A 142 -5.35 8.82 -1.71
N VAL A 143 -4.43 7.90 -1.99
CA VAL A 143 -3.32 8.08 -2.93
C VAL A 143 -3.27 6.88 -3.84
N THR A 144 -3.27 7.11 -5.15
CA THR A 144 -3.09 6.07 -6.16
C THR A 144 -1.75 6.26 -6.86
N VAL A 145 -0.94 5.22 -6.90
CA VAL A 145 0.34 5.19 -7.62
C VAL A 145 0.24 4.21 -8.79
N VAL A 146 0.70 4.64 -9.95
CA VAL A 146 0.78 3.83 -11.16
C VAL A 146 2.25 3.66 -11.54
N GLY A 147 2.67 2.45 -11.84
CA GLY A 147 4.05 2.18 -12.23
C GLY A 147 4.30 0.72 -12.60
N ASP A 148 5.53 0.41 -12.98
CA ASP A 148 5.90 -0.91 -13.50
C ASP A 148 6.14 -1.94 -12.39
N LYS A 149 6.46 -1.48 -11.17
CA LYS A 149 6.80 -2.33 -10.03
C LYS A 149 5.76 -2.23 -8.93
N GLY A 150 4.95 -3.26 -8.79
CA GLY A 150 3.84 -3.30 -7.84
C GLY A 150 4.28 -3.08 -6.39
N GLY A 151 5.40 -3.68 -5.97
CA GLY A 151 5.94 -3.48 -4.62
C GLY A 151 6.33 -2.03 -4.34
N ILE A 152 6.95 -1.35 -5.31
CA ILE A 152 7.29 0.08 -5.19
C ILE A 152 6.03 0.95 -5.16
N CYS A 153 5.04 0.66 -6.03
CA CYS A 153 3.77 1.39 -6.03
C CYS A 153 3.04 1.26 -4.69
N ASP A 154 3.05 0.07 -4.07
CA ASP A 154 2.42 -0.19 -2.76
C ASP A 154 3.11 0.63 -1.66
N ALA A 155 4.44 0.55 -1.57
CA ALA A 155 5.23 1.35 -0.62
C ALA A 155 5.01 2.85 -0.78
N LEU A 156 5.05 3.37 -2.01
CA LEU A 156 4.88 4.79 -2.30
C LEU A 156 3.47 5.27 -1.99
N SER A 157 2.42 4.50 -2.33
CA SER A 157 1.05 4.93 -2.06
C SER A 157 0.79 5.14 -0.57
N THR A 158 1.33 4.27 0.28
CA THR A 158 1.23 4.41 1.74
C THR A 158 2.11 5.54 2.27
N SER A 159 3.35 5.63 1.81
CA SER A 159 4.28 6.69 2.25
C SER A 159 3.75 8.09 1.90
N LEU A 160 3.29 8.28 0.67
CA LEU A 160 2.72 9.55 0.22
C LEU A 160 1.42 9.89 0.95
N PHE A 161 0.61 8.88 1.31
CA PHE A 161 -0.59 9.09 2.13
C PHE A 161 -0.22 9.64 3.52
N VAL A 162 0.85 9.14 4.13
CA VAL A 162 1.32 9.62 5.43
C VAL A 162 1.96 11.01 5.32
N MET A 163 2.80 11.22 4.30
CA MET A 163 3.53 12.49 4.11
C MET A 163 2.63 13.67 3.76
N GLY A 164 1.57 13.45 3.00
CA GLY A 164 0.72 14.53 2.48
C GLY A 164 1.33 15.26 1.28
N LEU A 165 0.71 16.40 0.92
CA LEU A 165 1.12 17.17 -0.28
C LEU A 165 2.26 18.15 -0.03
N ASP A 166 2.53 18.51 1.22
CA ASP A 166 3.46 19.59 1.58
C ASP A 166 4.89 19.10 1.91
N LYS A 167 5.15 17.78 1.78
CA LYS A 167 6.44 17.16 2.14
C LYS A 167 7.09 16.46 0.96
#